data_e5a13c81864bd5c7df140ceb06483c56
#
_entry.id   e5a13c81864bd5c7df140ceb06483c56
#
_cell.length_a   1.000
_cell.length_b   1.000
_cell.length_c   1.000
_cell.angle_alpha   90.00
_cell.angle_beta   90.00
_cell.angle_gamma   90.00
#
_symmetry.space_group_name_H-M   'P 1'
#
loop_
_entity.id
_entity.type
_entity.pdbx_description
1 polymer ?
#
loop_
_entity_poly.entity_id
_entity_poly.type
_entity_poly.pdbx_seq_one_letter_code
_entity_poly.pdbx_strand_id
1 'polypeptide(L)'
;MNTDSYVQFFRQTSPYIHAHRGKTFVIALGGDAIAHGNCHRTLHDIALLQSLGIRLVLIHGARPQIDKRLALSSIDTSFAQQLRITDSEAMLCVKEAVGSTRLIIESELSMGLPNSPMHGAQLTVVGGNFMAAKPVGVRNGIDFQNTGEVRRIDADAIEQQLVLGSMVLMSPIGFSPTGESFNLNYQDVAAHVAIALDAEKLILVSQAGGIMTDGNLLRNLSLPEVNRLKENSTNGSEQSLLACAYRACNNGVDRVHLVSCAEDGALLSELFTREGSGTLIMKDHSEVIRPATIDDVGGILDLISPLEDQQVLVKRSRELLETEISRFMVVVHPEGL
;
A
#
# COMPACT_ATOMS: atom_id res chain seq x y z
N MET A 1 -2.89 -19.09 22.30
CA MET A 1 -4.21 -18.78 21.72
C MET A 1 -5.13 -19.97 21.94
N ASN A 2 -6.35 -19.75 22.40
CA ASN A 2 -7.34 -20.83 22.51
C ASN A 2 -7.82 -21.19 21.10
N THR A 3 -8.04 -22.48 20.80
CA THR A 3 -8.47 -22.97 19.48
C THR A 3 -9.72 -22.25 18.98
N ASP A 4 -10.65 -21.95 19.88
CA ASP A 4 -11.90 -21.23 19.55
C ASP A 4 -11.64 -19.79 19.05
N SER A 5 -10.70 -19.09 19.67
CA SER A 5 -10.35 -17.72 19.25
C SER A 5 -9.68 -17.69 17.88
N TYR A 6 -8.87 -18.71 17.55
CA TYR A 6 -8.26 -18.85 16.24
C TYR A 6 -9.30 -19.13 15.14
N VAL A 7 -10.23 -20.04 15.39
CA VAL A 7 -11.30 -20.36 14.43
C VAL A 7 -12.21 -19.15 14.20
N GLN A 8 -12.53 -18.42 15.26
CA GLN A 8 -13.35 -17.21 15.16
C GLN A 8 -12.62 -16.13 14.35
N PHE A 9 -11.34 -15.87 14.62
CA PHE A 9 -10.53 -14.94 13.85
C PHE A 9 -10.53 -15.31 12.36
N PHE A 10 -10.28 -16.57 12.01
CA PHE A 10 -10.26 -17.01 10.63
C PHE A 10 -11.61 -16.83 9.92
N ARG A 11 -12.72 -17.09 10.63
CA ARG A 11 -14.08 -16.84 10.10
C ARG A 11 -14.32 -15.36 9.85
N GLN A 12 -13.89 -14.48 10.76
CA GLN A 12 -14.01 -13.02 10.62
C GLN A 12 -13.14 -12.47 9.49
N THR A 13 -12.03 -13.12 9.17
CA THR A 13 -11.13 -12.72 8.08
C THR A 13 -11.66 -13.15 6.69
N SER A 14 -12.49 -14.18 6.63
CA SER A 14 -13.00 -14.75 5.37
C SER A 14 -13.66 -13.73 4.42
N PRO A 15 -14.52 -12.80 4.87
CA PRO A 15 -15.11 -11.78 3.99
C PRO A 15 -14.06 -10.91 3.31
N TYR A 16 -13.01 -10.51 4.04
CA TYR A 16 -11.91 -9.70 3.49
C TYR A 16 -11.13 -10.47 2.41
N ILE A 17 -10.89 -11.79 2.64
CA ILE A 17 -10.25 -12.65 1.63
C ILE A 17 -11.06 -12.66 0.34
N HIS A 18 -12.39 -12.79 0.43
CA HIS A 18 -13.27 -12.74 -0.74
C HIS A 18 -13.26 -11.39 -1.44
N ALA A 19 -13.32 -10.29 -0.68
CA ALA A 19 -13.31 -8.93 -1.22
C ALA A 19 -11.99 -8.59 -1.94
N HIS A 20 -10.86 -9.12 -1.47
CA HIS A 20 -9.54 -8.81 -2.00
C HIS A 20 -9.08 -9.73 -3.13
N ARG A 21 -9.64 -10.95 -3.21
CA ARG A 21 -9.24 -11.94 -4.21
C ARG A 21 -9.43 -11.41 -5.64
N GLY A 22 -8.40 -11.53 -6.46
CA GLY A 22 -8.39 -11.07 -7.85
C GLY A 22 -8.25 -9.55 -8.02
N LYS A 23 -8.24 -8.78 -6.94
CA LYS A 23 -7.99 -7.33 -6.97
C LYS A 23 -6.51 -7.03 -7.12
N THR A 24 -6.21 -5.87 -7.69
CA THR A 24 -4.83 -5.40 -7.84
C THR A 24 -4.49 -4.43 -6.72
N PHE A 25 -3.44 -4.74 -5.96
CA PHE A 25 -2.88 -3.87 -4.93
C PHE A 25 -1.48 -3.41 -5.33
N VAL A 26 -1.21 -2.15 -5.11
CA VAL A 26 0.13 -1.58 -5.24
C VAL A 26 0.69 -1.37 -3.84
N ILE A 27 1.82 -1.99 -3.54
CA ILE A 27 2.50 -1.89 -2.24
C ILE A 27 3.83 -1.17 -2.45
N ALA A 28 4.02 -0.06 -1.76
CA ALA A 28 5.26 0.70 -1.80
C ALA A 28 6.01 0.58 -0.48
N LEU A 29 7.16 -0.08 -0.51
CA LEU A 29 8.06 -0.22 0.64
C LEU A 29 9.06 0.92 0.67
N GLY A 30 9.03 1.75 1.69
CA GLY A 30 10.06 2.76 1.92
C GLY A 30 11.46 2.16 2.07
N GLY A 31 12.49 2.88 1.68
CA GLY A 31 13.87 2.41 1.88
C GLY A 31 14.22 2.23 3.36
N ASP A 32 13.55 2.97 4.25
CA ASP A 32 13.59 2.83 5.71
C ASP A 32 12.93 1.52 6.16
N ALA A 33 11.79 1.16 5.58
CA ALA A 33 11.12 -0.12 5.84
C ALA A 33 11.99 -1.30 5.42
N ILE A 34 12.70 -1.19 4.28
CA ILE A 34 13.61 -2.23 3.81
C ILE A 34 14.84 -2.36 4.72
N ALA A 35 15.32 -1.25 5.27
CA ALA A 35 16.44 -1.25 6.23
C ALA A 35 16.04 -1.72 7.64
N HIS A 36 14.74 -1.82 7.93
CA HIS A 36 14.22 -2.21 9.24
C HIS A 36 14.36 -3.70 9.51
N GLY A 37 14.57 -4.09 10.76
CA GLY A 37 14.73 -5.50 11.17
C GLY A 37 13.53 -6.40 10.85
N ASN A 38 12.33 -5.84 10.72
CA ASN A 38 11.12 -6.58 10.37
C ASN A 38 10.87 -6.71 8.84
N CYS A 39 11.77 -6.22 8.00
CA CYS A 39 11.57 -6.23 6.54
C CYS A 39 11.21 -7.64 6.02
N HIS A 40 11.92 -8.69 6.48
CA HIS A 40 11.66 -10.06 6.09
C HIS A 40 10.23 -10.53 6.42
N ARG A 41 9.67 -10.10 7.57
CA ARG A 41 8.29 -10.43 7.97
C ARG A 41 7.28 -9.71 7.08
N THR A 42 7.50 -8.44 6.81
CA THR A 42 6.66 -7.68 5.87
C THR A 42 6.65 -8.31 4.47
N LEU A 43 7.79 -8.79 3.99
CA LEU A 43 7.87 -9.51 2.71
C LEU A 43 7.15 -10.87 2.75
N HIS A 44 7.19 -11.58 3.90
CA HIS A 44 6.40 -12.81 4.10
C HIS A 44 4.89 -12.51 4.09
N ASP A 45 4.44 -11.41 4.71
CA ASP A 45 3.05 -10.99 4.66
C ASP A 45 2.62 -10.66 3.22
N ILE A 46 3.47 -9.98 2.45
CA ILE A 46 3.23 -9.70 1.02
C ILE A 46 3.12 -11.00 0.22
N ALA A 47 3.97 -11.98 0.47
CA ALA A 47 3.88 -13.29 -0.16
C ALA A 47 2.58 -14.02 0.18
N LEU A 48 2.13 -13.90 1.43
CA LEU A 48 0.84 -14.44 1.87
C LEU A 48 -0.33 -13.79 1.12
N LEU A 49 -0.31 -12.46 0.94
CA LEU A 49 -1.33 -11.75 0.16
C LEU A 49 -1.45 -12.31 -1.26
N GLN A 50 -0.32 -12.56 -1.94
CA GLN A 50 -0.34 -13.18 -3.27
C GLN A 50 -0.90 -14.61 -3.22
N SER A 51 -0.56 -15.39 -2.21
CA SER A 51 -1.09 -16.75 -2.01
C SER A 51 -2.60 -16.76 -1.79
N LEU A 52 -3.18 -15.69 -1.26
CA LEU A 52 -4.63 -15.50 -1.12
C LEU A 52 -5.31 -15.06 -2.43
N GLY A 53 -4.54 -14.89 -3.50
CA GLY A 53 -5.04 -14.56 -4.84
C GLY A 53 -5.15 -13.07 -5.14
N ILE A 54 -4.45 -12.22 -4.38
CA ILE A 54 -4.34 -10.79 -4.67
C ILE A 54 -3.24 -10.58 -5.71
N ARG A 55 -3.47 -9.74 -6.70
CA ARG A 55 -2.48 -9.37 -7.73
C ARG A 55 -1.62 -8.23 -7.20
N LEU A 56 -0.30 -8.41 -7.14
CA LEU A 56 0.59 -7.49 -6.45
C LEU A 56 1.59 -6.81 -7.38
N VAL A 57 1.67 -5.48 -7.26
CA VAL A 57 2.78 -4.69 -7.75
C VAL A 57 3.52 -4.13 -6.55
N LEU A 58 4.78 -4.52 -6.40
CA LEU A 58 5.65 -4.08 -5.32
C LEU A 58 6.62 -3.02 -5.84
N ILE A 59 6.65 -1.86 -5.16
CA ILE A 59 7.56 -0.78 -5.48
C ILE A 59 8.47 -0.54 -4.28
N HIS A 60 9.77 -0.49 -4.50
CA HIS A 60 10.69 -0.25 -3.38
C HIS A 60 11.31 1.14 -3.44
N GLY A 61 11.51 1.75 -2.28
CA GLY A 61 12.40 2.88 -2.09
C GLY A 61 13.84 2.41 -1.86
N ALA A 62 14.80 3.33 -1.86
CA ALA A 62 16.19 3.02 -1.60
C ALA A 62 16.95 4.22 -1.00
N ARG A 63 16.27 5.22 -0.41
CA ARG A 63 16.93 6.45 0.04
C ARG A 63 18.04 6.19 1.07
N PRO A 64 17.84 5.44 2.17
CA PRO A 64 18.90 5.15 3.12
C PRO A 64 20.05 4.35 2.52
N GLN A 65 19.73 3.43 1.59
CA GLN A 65 20.71 2.61 0.90
C GLN A 65 21.59 3.45 -0.06
N ILE A 66 20.95 4.41 -0.75
CA ILE A 66 21.65 5.39 -1.60
C ILE A 66 22.55 6.28 -0.73
N ASP A 67 22.04 6.82 0.39
CA ASP A 67 22.81 7.67 1.29
C ASP A 67 24.06 6.94 1.82
N LYS A 68 23.89 5.68 2.22
CA LYS A 68 25.01 4.82 2.64
C LYS A 68 26.03 4.62 1.52
N ARG A 69 25.57 4.38 0.29
CA ARG A 69 26.46 4.16 -0.85
C ARG A 69 27.24 5.42 -1.24
N LEU A 70 26.58 6.58 -1.23
CA LEU A 70 27.20 7.89 -1.47
C LEU A 70 28.28 8.18 -0.42
N ALA A 71 27.98 7.96 0.86
CA ALA A 71 28.94 8.14 1.94
C ALA A 71 30.20 7.26 1.78
N LEU A 72 30.02 5.98 1.38
CA LEU A 72 31.13 5.07 1.09
C LEU A 72 31.98 5.52 -0.10
N SER A 73 31.41 6.23 -1.04
CA SER A 73 32.11 6.78 -2.21
C SER A 73 32.63 8.21 -1.98
N SER A 74 32.38 8.79 -0.80
CA SER A 74 32.73 10.18 -0.47
C SER A 74 32.11 11.20 -1.45
N ILE A 75 30.87 10.94 -1.89
CA ILE A 75 30.11 11.81 -2.77
C ILE A 75 29.06 12.52 -1.95
N ASP A 76 29.09 13.84 -1.95
CA ASP A 76 28.07 14.67 -1.32
C ASP A 76 26.96 15.02 -2.31
N THR A 77 25.71 14.93 -1.86
CA THR A 77 24.55 15.35 -2.63
C THR A 77 23.68 16.28 -1.82
N SER A 78 23.00 17.20 -2.50
CA SER A 78 22.05 18.12 -1.88
C SER A 78 20.62 17.77 -2.23
N PHE A 79 19.70 18.33 -1.46
CA PHE A 79 18.26 18.20 -1.68
C PHE A 79 17.64 19.58 -1.94
N ALA A 80 16.75 19.64 -2.90
CA ALA A 80 15.88 20.78 -3.12
C ALA A 80 14.44 20.29 -3.32
N GLN A 81 13.46 20.98 -2.74
CA GLN A 81 12.06 20.59 -2.84
C GLN A 81 11.82 19.08 -2.50
N GLN A 82 12.55 18.56 -1.52
CA GLN A 82 12.56 17.17 -1.07
C GLN A 82 13.08 16.13 -2.10
N LEU A 83 13.50 16.58 -3.28
CA LEU A 83 14.15 15.76 -4.29
C LEU A 83 15.68 15.88 -4.16
N ARG A 84 16.38 14.76 -4.31
CA ARG A 84 17.84 14.76 -4.39
C ARG A 84 18.26 15.37 -5.72
N ILE A 85 19.26 16.25 -5.71
CA ILE A 85 19.96 16.63 -6.91
C ILE A 85 20.93 15.50 -7.23
N THR A 86 20.70 14.80 -8.34
CA THR A 86 21.44 13.60 -8.70
C THR A 86 22.34 13.89 -9.90
N ASP A 87 23.61 14.13 -9.69
CA ASP A 87 24.58 14.26 -10.77
C ASP A 87 25.00 12.89 -11.33
N SER A 88 25.88 12.86 -12.31
CA SER A 88 26.31 11.65 -12.98
C SER A 88 27.04 10.68 -12.06
N GLU A 89 27.83 11.17 -11.10
CA GLU A 89 28.56 10.34 -10.13
C GLU A 89 27.59 9.77 -9.08
N ALA A 90 26.71 10.60 -8.53
CA ALA A 90 25.67 10.15 -7.64
C ALA A 90 24.73 9.12 -8.31
N MET A 91 24.46 9.26 -9.61
CA MET A 91 23.63 8.32 -10.35
C MET A 91 24.24 6.91 -10.44
N LEU A 92 25.57 6.78 -10.44
CA LEU A 92 26.22 5.47 -10.34
C LEU A 92 25.91 4.81 -8.99
N CYS A 93 26.08 5.56 -7.90
CA CYS A 93 25.72 5.09 -6.54
C CYS A 93 24.26 4.74 -6.41
N VAL A 94 23.36 5.52 -7.03
CA VAL A 94 21.92 5.23 -7.07
C VAL A 94 21.67 3.89 -7.74
N LYS A 95 22.23 3.64 -8.93
CA LYS A 95 22.06 2.36 -9.65
C LYS A 95 22.53 1.16 -8.83
N GLU A 96 23.69 1.27 -8.18
CA GLU A 96 24.25 0.21 -7.34
C GLU A 96 23.38 -0.07 -6.11
N ALA A 97 22.97 0.97 -5.39
CA ALA A 97 22.15 0.84 -4.19
C ALA A 97 20.75 0.27 -4.53
N VAL A 98 20.12 0.78 -5.58
CA VAL A 98 18.80 0.34 -6.02
C VAL A 98 18.86 -1.09 -6.55
N GLY A 99 19.86 -1.43 -7.36
CA GLY A 99 20.06 -2.80 -7.87
C GLY A 99 20.28 -3.81 -6.74
N SER A 100 21.13 -3.48 -5.76
CA SER A 100 21.34 -4.32 -4.58
C SER A 100 20.05 -4.49 -3.76
N THR A 101 19.31 -3.41 -3.53
CA THR A 101 18.04 -3.46 -2.79
C THR A 101 17.02 -4.35 -3.47
N ARG A 102 16.90 -4.24 -4.79
CA ARG A 102 16.02 -5.11 -5.59
C ARG A 102 16.38 -6.58 -5.43
N LEU A 103 17.67 -6.93 -5.56
CA LEU A 103 18.12 -8.31 -5.42
C LEU A 103 17.90 -8.87 -4.01
N ILE A 104 17.99 -8.05 -2.96
CA ILE A 104 17.64 -8.44 -1.59
C ILE A 104 16.17 -8.81 -1.52
N ILE A 105 15.27 -8.00 -2.06
CA ILE A 105 13.83 -8.28 -2.06
C ILE A 105 13.52 -9.55 -2.87
N GLU A 106 14.09 -9.70 -4.06
CA GLU A 106 13.92 -10.90 -4.89
C GLU A 106 14.42 -12.16 -4.15
N SER A 107 15.55 -12.07 -3.47
CA SER A 107 16.10 -13.18 -2.66
C SER A 107 15.18 -13.59 -1.53
N GLU A 108 14.66 -12.62 -0.77
CA GLU A 108 13.72 -12.88 0.34
C GLU A 108 12.41 -13.52 -0.15
N LEU A 109 11.86 -13.03 -1.27
CA LEU A 109 10.64 -13.58 -1.87
C LEU A 109 10.86 -14.93 -2.56
N SER A 110 12.11 -15.32 -2.81
CA SER A 110 12.46 -16.64 -3.37
C SER A 110 12.66 -17.72 -2.33
N MET A 111 12.60 -17.38 -1.04
CA MET A 111 12.78 -18.35 0.04
C MET A 111 11.56 -19.26 0.18
N GLY A 112 11.79 -20.58 0.19
CA GLY A 112 10.77 -21.59 0.41
C GLY A 112 11.02 -22.39 1.70
N LEU A 113 11.41 -21.73 2.80
CA LEU A 113 11.82 -22.40 4.04
C LEU A 113 10.69 -23.23 4.66
N PRO A 114 10.94 -24.50 5.04
CA PRO A 114 9.99 -25.28 5.82
C PRO A 114 9.60 -24.57 7.12
N ASN A 115 8.34 -24.69 7.51
CA ASN A 115 7.76 -24.04 8.70
C ASN A 115 7.74 -22.51 8.68
N SER A 116 7.81 -21.90 7.51
CA SER A 116 7.61 -20.46 7.30
C SER A 116 6.32 -20.20 6.52
N PRO A 117 5.78 -18.98 6.55
CA PRO A 117 4.66 -18.60 5.66
C PRO A 117 4.97 -18.78 4.17
N MET A 118 6.27 -18.86 3.82
CA MET A 118 6.76 -19.09 2.46
C MET A 118 6.84 -20.57 2.06
N HIS A 119 6.54 -21.51 2.98
CA HIS A 119 6.63 -22.93 2.66
C HIS A 119 5.65 -23.35 1.57
N GLY A 120 6.19 -23.85 0.46
CA GLY A 120 5.40 -24.22 -0.72
C GLY A 120 4.93 -23.05 -1.58
N ALA A 121 5.23 -21.81 -1.22
CA ALA A 121 4.96 -20.66 -2.08
C ALA A 121 5.89 -20.70 -3.30
N GLN A 122 5.30 -20.71 -4.50
CA GLN A 122 6.04 -20.60 -5.76
C GLN A 122 5.79 -19.18 -6.32
N LEU A 123 6.52 -18.22 -5.78
CA LEU A 123 6.40 -16.83 -6.21
C LEU A 123 7.31 -16.58 -7.39
N THR A 124 6.74 -16.08 -8.48
CA THR A 124 7.52 -15.53 -9.60
C THR A 124 7.54 -14.02 -9.46
N VAL A 125 8.72 -13.45 -9.24
CA VAL A 125 8.92 -12.01 -9.17
C VAL A 125 9.52 -11.52 -10.47
N VAL A 126 8.86 -10.55 -11.11
CA VAL A 126 9.29 -10.02 -12.42
C VAL A 126 9.55 -8.53 -12.31
N GLY A 127 10.74 -8.11 -12.69
CA GLY A 127 11.07 -6.72 -12.86
C GLY A 127 11.38 -6.38 -14.30
N GLY A 128 11.14 -5.13 -14.70
CA GLY A 128 11.36 -4.71 -16.09
C GLY A 128 11.28 -3.20 -16.27
N ASN A 129 11.34 -2.77 -17.53
CA ASN A 129 11.23 -1.37 -17.93
C ASN A 129 9.76 -0.92 -18.12
N PHE A 130 8.91 -1.25 -17.18
CA PHE A 130 7.47 -0.93 -17.21
C PHE A 130 7.17 0.57 -17.09
N MET A 131 8.19 1.40 -16.99
CA MET A 131 8.06 2.83 -16.77
C MET A 131 9.03 3.62 -17.65
N ALA A 132 8.51 4.63 -18.35
CA ALA A 132 9.32 5.66 -18.98
C ALA A 132 9.44 6.87 -18.05
N ALA A 133 10.63 7.44 -17.96
CA ALA A 133 10.93 8.63 -17.18
C ALA A 133 11.25 9.85 -18.06
N LYS A 134 11.22 11.03 -17.45
CA LYS A 134 11.71 12.29 -18.00
C LYS A 134 12.47 13.07 -16.91
N PRO A 135 13.42 13.92 -17.26
CA PRO A 135 14.11 14.75 -16.27
C PRO A 135 13.13 15.72 -15.59
N VAL A 136 13.37 16.01 -14.31
CA VAL A 136 12.75 17.14 -13.59
C VAL A 136 13.14 18.44 -14.26
N GLY A 137 14.36 18.53 -14.77
CA GLY A 137 14.93 19.71 -15.41
C GLY A 137 15.28 20.81 -14.41
N VAL A 138 15.22 22.06 -14.85
CA VAL A 138 15.50 23.21 -14.00
C VAL A 138 14.20 23.72 -13.38
N ARG A 139 14.13 23.77 -12.03
CA ARG A 139 13.01 24.34 -11.27
C ARG A 139 13.52 25.37 -10.27
N ASN A 140 12.95 26.56 -10.29
CA ASN A 140 13.35 27.68 -9.42
C ASN A 140 14.86 27.99 -9.48
N GLY A 141 15.48 27.87 -10.67
CA GLY A 141 16.89 28.11 -10.90
C GLY A 141 17.84 26.98 -10.46
N ILE A 142 17.30 25.84 -10.02
CA ILE A 142 18.06 24.64 -9.61
C ILE A 142 17.93 23.58 -10.70
N ASP A 143 19.07 23.11 -11.22
CA ASP A 143 19.12 21.98 -12.15
C ASP A 143 19.16 20.67 -11.35
N PHE A 144 18.15 19.82 -11.55
CA PHE A 144 18.04 18.53 -10.88
C PHE A 144 18.81 17.39 -11.59
N GLN A 145 19.39 17.66 -12.74
CA GLN A 145 20.24 16.76 -13.52
C GLN A 145 19.57 15.37 -13.78
N ASN A 146 20.11 14.26 -13.24
CA ASN A 146 19.57 12.93 -13.41
C ASN A 146 18.43 12.59 -12.42
N THR A 147 17.89 13.56 -11.71
CA THR A 147 16.62 13.38 -11.01
C THR A 147 15.48 13.49 -11.99
N GLY A 148 14.59 12.51 -11.95
CA GLY A 148 13.49 12.41 -12.89
C GLY A 148 12.13 12.31 -12.22
N GLU A 149 11.13 12.32 -13.09
CA GLU A 149 9.73 12.05 -12.75
C GLU A 149 9.12 11.05 -13.73
N VAL A 150 8.04 10.41 -13.33
CA VAL A 150 7.33 9.44 -14.19
C VAL A 150 6.74 10.18 -15.40
N ARG A 151 7.04 9.71 -16.59
CA ARG A 151 6.43 10.18 -17.84
C ARG A 151 5.23 9.33 -18.24
N ARG A 152 5.35 7.99 -18.13
CA ARG A 152 4.32 7.02 -18.51
C ARG A 152 4.59 5.68 -17.83
N ILE A 153 3.53 5.03 -17.41
CA ILE A 153 3.52 3.63 -16.98
C ILE A 153 2.99 2.78 -18.14
N ASP A 154 3.59 1.63 -18.34
CA ASP A 154 3.13 0.61 -19.29
C ASP A 154 2.20 -0.37 -18.55
N ALA A 155 0.94 0.07 -18.34
CA ALA A 155 -0.05 -0.69 -17.61
C ALA A 155 -0.33 -2.05 -18.25
N ASP A 156 -0.43 -2.11 -19.58
CA ASP A 156 -0.71 -3.34 -20.32
C ASP A 156 0.39 -4.41 -20.07
N ALA A 157 1.66 -3.98 -20.09
CA ALA A 157 2.78 -4.89 -19.82
C ALA A 157 2.79 -5.38 -18.36
N ILE A 158 2.42 -4.53 -17.40
CA ILE A 158 2.27 -4.93 -15.99
C ILE A 158 1.11 -5.91 -15.85
N GLU A 159 -0.07 -5.61 -16.39
CA GLU A 159 -1.25 -6.47 -16.30
C GLU A 159 -1.01 -7.85 -16.87
N GLN A 160 -0.29 -7.97 -18.00
CA GLN A 160 0.09 -9.25 -18.56
C GLN A 160 0.88 -10.11 -17.56
N GLN A 161 1.81 -9.52 -16.80
CA GLN A 161 2.56 -10.25 -15.79
C GLN A 161 1.65 -10.66 -14.59
N LEU A 162 0.76 -9.78 -14.18
CA LEU A 162 -0.20 -10.07 -13.10
C LEU A 162 -1.18 -11.18 -13.48
N VAL A 163 -1.64 -11.24 -14.73
CA VAL A 163 -2.49 -12.32 -15.26
C VAL A 163 -1.75 -13.66 -15.28
N LEU A 164 -0.43 -13.66 -15.53
CA LEU A 164 0.41 -14.87 -15.45
C LEU A 164 0.66 -15.32 -13.99
N GLY A 165 0.15 -14.60 -13.01
CA GLY A 165 0.34 -14.90 -11.59
C GLY A 165 1.68 -14.40 -11.01
N SER A 166 2.43 -13.60 -11.77
CA SER A 166 3.68 -13.01 -11.29
C SER A 166 3.42 -11.79 -10.41
N MET A 167 4.28 -11.58 -9.42
CA MET A 167 4.42 -10.31 -8.71
C MET A 167 5.31 -9.38 -9.53
N VAL A 168 4.89 -8.15 -9.78
CA VAL A 168 5.72 -7.16 -10.48
C VAL A 168 6.51 -6.35 -9.47
N LEU A 169 7.83 -6.37 -9.56
CA LEU A 169 8.74 -5.59 -8.71
C LEU A 169 9.32 -4.41 -9.50
N MET A 170 9.04 -3.19 -9.05
CA MET A 170 9.50 -1.96 -9.68
C MET A 170 10.46 -1.20 -8.77
N SER A 171 11.54 -0.71 -9.37
CA SER A 171 12.57 0.10 -8.71
C SER A 171 12.35 1.60 -8.98
N PRO A 172 12.85 2.51 -8.11
CA PRO A 172 12.75 3.95 -8.30
C PRO A 172 13.79 4.48 -9.32
N ILE A 173 13.97 3.77 -10.42
CA ILE A 173 14.79 4.18 -11.57
C ILE A 173 13.95 4.03 -12.82
N GLY A 174 13.91 5.09 -13.61
CA GLY A 174 13.26 5.08 -14.91
C GLY A 174 14.22 5.47 -16.03
N PHE A 175 13.84 5.15 -17.26
CA PHE A 175 14.65 5.45 -18.43
C PHE A 175 13.90 6.40 -19.37
N SER A 176 14.64 7.35 -19.99
CA SER A 176 14.08 8.12 -21.10
C SER A 176 14.02 7.26 -22.37
N PRO A 177 13.28 7.70 -23.40
CA PRO A 177 13.31 7.05 -24.71
C PRO A 177 14.70 7.02 -25.38
N THR A 178 15.60 7.90 -24.93
CA THR A 178 17.00 7.98 -25.39
C THR A 178 17.96 7.11 -24.57
N GLY A 179 17.44 6.37 -23.55
CA GLY A 179 18.21 5.44 -22.74
C GLY A 179 18.90 6.05 -21.51
N GLU A 180 18.64 7.32 -21.22
CA GLU A 180 19.16 7.97 -20.01
C GLU A 180 18.44 7.46 -18.77
N SER A 181 19.19 7.26 -17.69
CA SER A 181 18.65 6.78 -16.42
C SER A 181 18.35 7.94 -15.47
N PHE A 182 17.23 7.86 -14.78
CA PHE A 182 16.79 8.88 -13.82
C PHE A 182 16.46 8.27 -12.46
N ASN A 183 16.89 8.95 -11.40
CA ASN A 183 16.52 8.66 -10.02
C ASN A 183 15.14 9.25 -9.75
N LEU A 184 14.19 8.41 -9.34
CA LEU A 184 12.79 8.77 -9.14
C LEU A 184 12.40 8.69 -7.67
N ASN A 185 11.39 9.46 -7.28
CA ASN A 185 10.75 9.26 -5.99
C ASN A 185 9.84 8.03 -6.06
N TYR A 186 10.08 7.03 -5.19
CA TYR A 186 9.31 5.79 -5.18
C TYR A 186 7.81 6.00 -4.88
N GLN A 187 7.48 7.01 -4.08
CA GLN A 187 6.09 7.37 -3.78
C GLN A 187 5.39 7.91 -5.03
N ASP A 188 6.08 8.73 -5.82
CA ASP A 188 5.55 9.19 -7.10
C ASP A 188 5.35 8.04 -8.09
N VAL A 189 6.30 7.11 -8.15
CA VAL A 189 6.17 5.88 -8.95
C VAL A 189 4.95 5.10 -8.49
N ALA A 190 4.78 4.89 -7.17
CA ALA A 190 3.67 4.16 -6.60
C ALA A 190 2.31 4.76 -6.94
N ALA A 191 2.17 6.08 -6.79
CA ALA A 191 0.94 6.77 -7.16
C ALA A 191 0.61 6.63 -8.65
N HIS A 192 1.62 6.81 -9.53
CA HIS A 192 1.40 6.67 -10.97
C HIS A 192 1.05 5.25 -11.39
N VAL A 193 1.68 4.24 -10.78
CA VAL A 193 1.37 2.83 -11.05
C VAL A 193 -0.03 2.49 -10.56
N ALA A 194 -0.40 2.90 -9.34
CA ALA A 194 -1.72 2.64 -8.79
C ALA A 194 -2.83 3.27 -9.64
N ILE A 195 -2.64 4.50 -10.09
CA ILE A 195 -3.58 5.20 -10.98
C ILE A 195 -3.66 4.51 -12.35
N ALA A 196 -2.51 4.15 -12.96
CA ALA A 196 -2.47 3.56 -14.28
C ALA A 196 -3.10 2.16 -14.35
N LEU A 197 -3.09 1.42 -13.24
CA LEU A 197 -3.67 0.07 -13.12
C LEU A 197 -5.09 0.08 -12.55
N ASP A 198 -5.67 1.23 -12.26
CA ASP A 198 -6.94 1.33 -11.53
C ASP A 198 -6.94 0.42 -10.30
N ALA A 199 -5.87 0.54 -9.51
CA ALA A 199 -5.63 -0.35 -8.38
C ALA A 199 -6.68 -0.12 -7.28
N GLU A 200 -7.22 -1.21 -6.73
CA GLU A 200 -8.16 -1.18 -5.62
C GLU A 200 -7.58 -0.50 -4.38
N LYS A 201 -6.28 -0.76 -4.12
CA LYS A 201 -5.56 -0.19 -2.97
C LYS A 201 -4.14 0.19 -3.33
N LEU A 202 -3.71 1.32 -2.76
CA LEU A 202 -2.31 1.69 -2.65
C LEU A 202 -1.89 1.60 -1.17
N ILE A 203 -0.87 0.83 -0.87
CA ILE A 203 -0.39 0.62 0.49
C ILE A 203 1.04 1.16 0.59
N LEU A 204 1.23 2.17 1.43
CA LEU A 204 2.52 2.81 1.68
C LEU A 204 3.07 2.30 3.02
N VAL A 205 4.13 1.49 2.96
CA VAL A 205 4.76 0.90 4.13
C VAL A 205 6.03 1.69 4.46
N SER A 206 6.09 2.26 5.65
CA SER A 206 7.22 3.04 6.14
C SER A 206 7.46 2.79 7.63
N GLN A 207 8.57 3.27 8.16
CA GLN A 207 8.85 3.15 9.59
C GLN A 207 7.88 3.97 10.44
N ALA A 208 7.45 5.12 9.95
CA ALA A 208 6.52 5.99 10.67
C ALA A 208 5.10 5.40 10.76
N GLY A 209 4.70 4.58 9.76
CA GLY A 209 3.35 4.02 9.71
C GLY A 209 2.30 5.08 9.37
N GLY A 210 1.28 5.20 10.20
CA GLY A 210 0.17 6.14 9.99
C GLY A 210 0.49 7.59 10.41
N ILE A 211 -0.49 8.45 10.25
CA ILE A 211 -0.41 9.88 10.60
C ILE A 211 -0.79 10.06 12.07
N MET A 212 0.09 10.71 12.81
CA MET A 212 -0.09 10.99 14.23
C MET A 212 -0.45 12.46 14.47
N THR A 213 -1.43 12.72 15.32
CA THR A 213 -1.74 14.07 15.80
C THR A 213 -1.89 14.02 17.32
N ASP A 214 -1.15 14.84 18.03
CA ASP A 214 -1.16 14.91 19.51
C ASP A 214 -0.95 13.53 20.18
N GLY A 215 -0.11 12.69 19.57
CA GLY A 215 0.19 11.35 20.07
C GLY A 215 -0.86 10.26 19.74
N ASN A 216 -1.92 10.62 19.03
CA ASN A 216 -2.97 9.69 18.60
C ASN A 216 -2.88 9.39 17.11
N LEU A 217 -3.07 8.12 16.74
CA LEU A 217 -3.13 7.71 15.35
C LEU A 217 -4.46 8.15 14.71
N LEU A 218 -4.37 8.89 13.62
CA LEU A 218 -5.53 9.22 12.78
C LEU A 218 -5.85 8.02 11.87
N ARG A 219 -6.88 7.26 12.22
CA ARG A 219 -7.20 6.02 11.51
C ARG A 219 -7.81 6.26 10.14
N ASN A 220 -8.65 7.27 10.01
CA ASN A 220 -9.35 7.59 8.77
C ASN A 220 -9.15 9.06 8.42
N LEU A 221 -8.82 9.34 7.16
CA LEU A 221 -8.64 10.71 6.66
C LEU A 221 -9.35 10.87 5.32
N SER A 222 -10.11 11.95 5.20
CA SER A 222 -10.67 12.42 3.93
C SER A 222 -9.65 13.23 3.14
N LEU A 223 -9.84 13.37 1.81
CA LEU A 223 -8.95 14.18 0.98
C LEU A 223 -8.79 15.64 1.43
N PRO A 224 -9.85 16.36 1.88
CA PRO A 224 -9.68 17.70 2.44
C PRO A 224 -8.77 17.75 3.65
N GLU A 225 -8.87 16.74 4.56
CA GLU A 225 -8.01 16.63 5.74
C GLU A 225 -6.56 16.35 5.36
N VAL A 226 -6.35 15.42 4.42
CA VAL A 226 -5.02 15.11 3.87
C VAL A 226 -4.37 16.35 3.27
N ASN A 227 -5.12 17.16 2.50
CA ASN A 227 -4.58 18.39 1.92
C ASN A 227 -4.17 19.39 3.00
N ARG A 228 -4.98 19.55 4.03
CA ARG A 228 -4.68 20.43 5.18
C ARG A 228 -3.44 19.95 5.95
N LEU A 229 -3.35 18.67 6.24
CA LEU A 229 -2.20 18.08 6.94
C LEU A 229 -0.92 18.22 6.11
N LYS A 230 -0.98 17.95 4.81
CA LYS A 230 0.13 18.12 3.87
C LYS A 230 0.69 19.55 3.85
N GLU A 231 -0.18 20.58 3.88
CA GLU A 231 0.22 21.97 3.89
C GLU A 231 0.85 22.41 5.22
N ASN A 232 0.42 21.80 6.33
CA ASN A 232 0.88 22.13 7.68
C ASN A 232 2.06 21.27 8.16
N SER A 233 2.34 20.15 7.50
CA SER A 233 3.42 19.26 7.92
C SER A 233 4.79 19.89 7.67
N THR A 234 5.61 19.92 8.69
CA THR A 234 7.03 20.31 8.65
C THR A 234 7.95 19.11 8.39
N ASN A 235 7.43 17.90 8.50
CA ASN A 235 8.17 16.67 8.23
C ASN A 235 8.09 16.32 6.74
N GLY A 236 9.20 16.47 6.03
CA GLY A 236 9.26 16.22 4.59
C GLY A 236 8.90 14.78 4.17
N SER A 237 9.17 13.79 5.02
CA SER A 237 8.79 12.40 4.73
C SER A 237 7.29 12.21 4.80
N GLU A 238 6.66 12.72 5.84
CA GLU A 238 5.19 12.69 6.02
C GLU A 238 4.49 13.49 4.90
N GLN A 239 5.00 14.68 4.58
CA GLN A 239 4.48 15.49 3.49
C GLN A 239 4.50 14.74 2.15
N SER A 240 5.57 13.97 1.88
CA SER A 240 5.68 13.16 0.66
C SER A 240 4.67 12.00 0.65
N LEU A 241 4.45 11.33 1.80
CA LEU A 241 3.43 10.28 1.93
C LEU A 241 2.02 10.84 1.70
N LEU A 242 1.70 11.97 2.34
CA LEU A 242 0.40 12.64 2.17
C LEU A 242 0.19 13.14 0.73
N ALA A 243 1.23 13.65 0.07
CA ALA A 243 1.16 14.09 -1.32
C ALA A 243 0.90 12.90 -2.27
N CYS A 244 1.57 11.76 -2.03
CA CYS A 244 1.34 10.52 -2.77
C CYS A 244 -0.10 10.04 -2.60
N ALA A 245 -0.57 9.93 -1.36
CA ALA A 245 -1.93 9.48 -1.03
C ALA A 245 -3.00 10.39 -1.65
N TYR A 246 -2.84 11.71 -1.50
CA TYR A 246 -3.74 12.68 -2.11
C TYR A 246 -3.82 12.52 -3.63
N ARG A 247 -2.65 12.41 -4.30
CA ARG A 247 -2.58 12.21 -5.75
C ARG A 247 -3.30 10.94 -6.18
N ALA A 248 -3.04 9.83 -5.49
CA ALA A 248 -3.63 8.54 -5.83
C ALA A 248 -5.17 8.57 -5.69
N CYS A 249 -5.69 8.95 -4.52
CA CYS A 249 -7.14 9.02 -4.30
C CYS A 249 -7.86 10.03 -5.20
N ASN A 250 -7.24 11.21 -5.43
CA ASN A 250 -7.84 12.23 -6.28
C ASN A 250 -7.93 11.81 -7.76
N ASN A 251 -7.13 10.81 -8.18
CA ASN A 251 -7.09 10.29 -9.55
C ASN A 251 -7.63 8.86 -9.68
N GLY A 252 -8.48 8.40 -8.77
CA GLY A 252 -9.29 7.20 -8.95
C GLY A 252 -8.91 5.99 -8.12
N VAL A 253 -7.81 6.01 -7.35
CA VAL A 253 -7.53 4.94 -6.40
C VAL A 253 -8.49 5.06 -5.22
N ASP A 254 -9.28 4.02 -4.96
CA ASP A 254 -10.34 4.07 -3.95
C ASP A 254 -9.79 4.28 -2.54
N ARG A 255 -8.70 3.59 -2.19
CA ARG A 255 -8.15 3.56 -0.83
C ARG A 255 -6.63 3.61 -0.83
N VAL A 256 -6.08 4.46 0.03
CA VAL A 256 -4.65 4.49 0.32
C VAL A 256 -4.43 4.21 1.79
N HIS A 257 -3.59 3.23 2.09
CA HIS A 257 -3.24 2.84 3.46
C HIS A 257 -1.82 3.25 3.78
N LEU A 258 -1.60 3.83 4.95
CA LEU A 258 -0.28 4.11 5.51
C LEU A 258 -0.04 3.13 6.66
N VAL A 259 0.94 2.23 6.51
CA VAL A 259 1.17 1.11 7.43
C VAL A 259 2.60 1.13 7.98
N SER A 260 2.76 0.78 9.26
CA SER A 260 4.06 0.69 9.92
C SER A 260 4.76 -0.63 9.59
N CYS A 261 6.05 -0.57 9.22
CA CYS A 261 6.89 -1.76 9.19
C CYS A 261 7.50 -2.11 10.55
N ALA A 262 7.38 -1.21 11.55
CA ALA A 262 7.93 -1.45 12.88
C ALA A 262 7.10 -2.47 13.69
N GLU A 263 5.83 -2.60 13.38
CA GLU A 263 4.91 -3.55 14.01
C GLU A 263 4.81 -4.83 13.19
N ASP A 264 5.01 -5.98 13.83
CA ASP A 264 4.88 -7.29 13.18
C ASP A 264 3.41 -7.57 12.85
N GLY A 265 3.12 -7.97 11.61
CA GLY A 265 1.77 -8.24 11.14
C GLY A 265 0.88 -7.01 10.91
N ALA A 266 1.43 -5.78 10.97
CA ALA A 266 0.66 -4.56 10.74
C ALA A 266 -0.03 -4.56 9.37
N LEU A 267 0.64 -5.03 8.32
CA LEU A 267 0.08 -5.11 6.98
C LEU A 267 -1.15 -6.03 6.92
N LEU A 268 -1.09 -7.19 7.57
CA LEU A 268 -2.23 -8.11 7.63
C LEU A 268 -3.35 -7.58 8.52
N SER A 269 -3.01 -6.98 9.66
CA SER A 269 -3.98 -6.32 10.52
C SER A 269 -4.75 -5.22 9.78
N GLU A 270 -4.05 -4.39 9.00
CA GLU A 270 -4.69 -3.33 8.21
C GLU A 270 -5.67 -3.86 7.18
N LEU A 271 -5.35 -4.98 6.53
CA LEU A 271 -6.12 -5.48 5.40
C LEU A 271 -7.22 -6.48 5.79
N PHE A 272 -7.10 -7.12 6.95
CA PHE A 272 -7.98 -8.24 7.33
C PHE A 272 -8.68 -8.05 8.67
N THR A 273 -8.62 -6.87 9.25
CA THR A 273 -9.38 -6.54 10.46
C THR A 273 -10.17 -5.24 10.26
N ARG A 274 -11.26 -5.10 11.00
CA ARG A 274 -12.12 -3.92 10.94
C ARG A 274 -11.43 -2.66 11.48
N GLU A 275 -10.58 -2.81 12.48
CA GLU A 275 -9.95 -1.66 13.14
C GLU A 275 -8.73 -1.15 12.40
N GLY A 276 -8.08 -2.02 11.60
CA GLY A 276 -6.83 -1.71 10.95
C GLY A 276 -5.68 -1.47 11.94
N SER A 277 -4.52 -1.15 11.43
CA SER A 277 -3.31 -0.80 12.22
C SER A 277 -2.73 0.55 11.87
N GLY A 278 -3.10 1.10 10.72
CA GLY A 278 -2.54 2.30 10.13
C GLY A 278 -3.52 3.45 9.96
N THR A 279 -3.26 4.26 8.94
CA THR A 279 -4.15 5.34 8.49
C THR A 279 -4.73 5.01 7.13
N LEU A 280 -6.04 4.94 7.04
CA LEU A 280 -6.78 4.81 5.80
C LEU A 280 -7.14 6.20 5.25
N ILE A 281 -6.86 6.42 3.97
CA ILE A 281 -7.19 7.64 3.24
C ILE A 281 -8.14 7.29 2.11
N MET A 282 -9.28 8.00 2.05
CA MET A 282 -10.32 7.80 1.03
C MET A 282 -10.81 9.13 0.50
N LYS A 283 -11.38 9.09 -0.71
CA LYS A 283 -11.95 10.27 -1.34
C LYS A 283 -13.12 10.84 -0.54
N ASP A 284 -13.97 9.97 -0.03
CA ASP A 284 -15.17 10.31 0.71
C ASP A 284 -15.35 9.35 1.91
N HIS A 285 -15.60 9.90 3.09
CA HIS A 285 -15.94 9.14 4.31
C HIS A 285 -17.46 8.97 4.46
N SER A 286 -18.22 9.30 3.42
CA SER A 286 -19.67 9.26 3.51
C SER A 286 -20.14 7.82 3.73
N GLU A 287 -20.65 7.55 4.91
CA GLU A 287 -21.43 6.36 5.16
C GLU A 287 -22.59 6.32 4.16
N VAL A 288 -22.66 5.23 3.40
CA VAL A 288 -23.75 5.07 2.43
C VAL A 288 -24.94 4.48 3.15
N ILE A 289 -25.99 5.29 3.30
CA ILE A 289 -27.29 4.81 3.78
C ILE A 289 -28.05 4.27 2.57
N ARG A 290 -28.32 2.96 2.57
CA ARG A 290 -29.09 2.31 1.50
C ARG A 290 -30.14 1.34 2.05
N PRO A 291 -31.17 1.02 1.28
CA PRO A 291 -32.05 -0.08 1.61
C PRO A 291 -31.26 -1.38 1.76
N ALA A 292 -31.61 -2.18 2.77
CA ALA A 292 -31.01 -3.48 2.96
C ALA A 292 -31.42 -4.47 1.87
N THR A 293 -30.53 -5.37 1.54
CA THR A 293 -30.73 -6.49 0.60
C THR A 293 -30.67 -7.83 1.35
N ILE A 294 -31.02 -8.92 0.68
CA ILE A 294 -30.95 -10.26 1.26
C ILE A 294 -29.54 -10.61 1.75
N ASP A 295 -28.53 -10.09 1.07
CA ASP A 295 -27.12 -10.31 1.44
C ASP A 295 -26.75 -9.68 2.79
N ASP A 296 -27.48 -8.64 3.22
CA ASP A 296 -27.25 -7.95 4.49
C ASP A 296 -27.86 -8.69 5.71
N VAL A 297 -28.71 -9.69 5.49
CA VAL A 297 -29.46 -10.39 6.55
C VAL A 297 -28.51 -10.98 7.60
N GLY A 298 -27.39 -11.57 7.17
CA GLY A 298 -26.37 -12.11 8.07
C GLY A 298 -25.80 -11.05 9.00
N GLY A 299 -25.33 -9.95 8.43
CA GLY A 299 -24.77 -8.82 9.20
C GLY A 299 -25.80 -8.15 10.13
N ILE A 300 -27.04 -8.04 9.69
CA ILE A 300 -28.12 -7.51 10.55
C ILE A 300 -28.33 -8.44 11.74
N LEU A 301 -28.39 -9.75 11.56
CA LEU A 301 -28.53 -10.72 12.65
C LEU A 301 -27.37 -10.63 13.64
N ASP A 302 -26.15 -10.53 13.15
CA ASP A 302 -24.96 -10.40 14.01
C ASP A 302 -25.00 -9.10 14.84
N LEU A 303 -25.48 -8.00 14.27
CA LEU A 303 -25.65 -6.73 14.96
C LEU A 303 -26.75 -6.74 16.03
N ILE A 304 -27.88 -7.42 15.76
CA ILE A 304 -29.03 -7.41 16.68
C ILE A 304 -28.95 -8.53 17.74
N SER A 305 -28.25 -9.64 17.47
CA SER A 305 -28.16 -10.79 18.38
C SER A 305 -27.73 -10.44 19.80
N PRO A 306 -26.70 -9.62 20.03
CA PRO A 306 -26.32 -9.21 21.40
C PRO A 306 -27.41 -8.41 22.11
N LEU A 307 -28.21 -7.64 21.37
CA LEU A 307 -29.31 -6.85 21.92
C LEU A 307 -30.54 -7.71 22.19
N GLU A 308 -30.75 -8.73 21.38
CA GLU A 308 -31.80 -9.75 21.62
C GLU A 308 -31.46 -10.59 22.86
N ASP A 309 -30.23 -10.99 23.05
CA ASP A 309 -29.76 -11.76 24.21
C ASP A 309 -29.88 -10.93 25.52
N GLN A 310 -29.71 -9.61 25.43
CA GLN A 310 -29.91 -8.67 26.52
C GLN A 310 -31.40 -8.30 26.72
N GLN A 311 -32.32 -8.86 25.92
CA GLN A 311 -33.75 -8.55 25.94
C GLN A 311 -34.10 -7.07 25.63
N VAL A 312 -33.19 -6.35 25.00
CA VAL A 312 -33.42 -4.97 24.51
C VAL A 312 -34.26 -4.99 23.24
N LEU A 313 -34.05 -6.01 22.39
CA LEU A 313 -34.82 -6.25 21.18
C LEU A 313 -35.58 -7.58 21.27
N VAL A 314 -36.73 -7.63 20.59
CA VAL A 314 -37.49 -8.87 20.44
C VAL A 314 -36.78 -9.78 19.42
N LYS A 315 -36.60 -11.03 19.77
CA LYS A 315 -35.95 -12.02 18.93
C LYS A 315 -36.67 -12.19 17.59
N ARG A 316 -35.92 -12.04 16.50
CA ARG A 316 -36.43 -12.19 15.12
C ARG A 316 -35.82 -13.39 14.45
N SER A 317 -36.64 -14.16 13.76
CA SER A 317 -36.13 -15.25 12.94
C SER A 317 -35.50 -14.71 11.65
N ARG A 318 -34.54 -15.45 11.11
CA ARG A 318 -33.92 -15.14 9.81
C ARG A 318 -34.98 -15.00 8.70
N GLU A 319 -35.96 -15.89 8.66
CA GLU A 319 -37.03 -15.91 7.67
C GLU A 319 -37.88 -14.63 7.72
N LEU A 320 -38.16 -14.13 8.93
CA LEU A 320 -38.88 -12.87 9.12
C LEU A 320 -38.08 -11.68 8.60
N LEU A 321 -36.79 -11.64 8.88
CA LEU A 321 -35.88 -10.59 8.37
C LEU A 321 -35.80 -10.63 6.84
N GLU A 322 -35.64 -11.81 6.24
CA GLU A 322 -35.62 -11.97 4.78
C GLU A 322 -36.94 -11.47 4.12
N THR A 323 -38.06 -11.73 4.77
CA THR A 323 -39.37 -11.28 4.27
C THR A 323 -39.57 -9.76 4.38
N GLU A 324 -39.03 -9.15 5.44
CA GLU A 324 -39.19 -7.72 5.73
C GLU A 324 -37.96 -6.88 5.35
N ILE A 325 -36.99 -7.46 4.66
CA ILE A 325 -35.66 -6.83 4.41
C ILE A 325 -35.78 -5.44 3.77
N SER A 326 -36.78 -5.23 2.90
CA SER A 326 -37.01 -3.95 2.24
C SER A 326 -37.41 -2.80 3.20
N ARG A 327 -37.73 -3.11 4.45
CA ARG A 327 -38.06 -2.12 5.48
C ARG A 327 -36.86 -1.65 6.27
N PHE A 328 -35.70 -2.30 6.05
CA PHE A 328 -34.45 -1.95 6.75
C PHE A 328 -33.61 -1.03 5.91
N MET A 329 -33.02 -0.05 6.57
CA MET A 329 -31.96 0.77 6.02
C MET A 329 -30.66 0.37 6.71
N VAL A 330 -29.63 0.15 5.94
CA VAL A 330 -28.29 -0.15 6.45
C VAL A 330 -27.37 1.02 6.19
N VAL A 331 -26.56 1.31 7.18
CA VAL A 331 -25.41 2.21 7.03
C VAL A 331 -24.24 1.31 6.68
N VAL A 332 -23.78 1.42 5.43
CA VAL A 332 -22.60 0.70 4.97
C VAL A 332 -21.40 1.57 5.22
N HIS A 333 -20.51 1.10 6.09
CA HIS A 333 -19.23 1.75 6.27
C HIS A 333 -18.41 1.63 4.97
N PRO A 334 -17.59 2.64 4.60
CA PRO A 334 -16.79 2.60 3.37
C PRO A 334 -15.85 1.39 3.27
N GLU A 335 -15.55 0.73 4.37
CA GLU A 335 -14.78 -0.52 4.40
C GLU A 335 -15.55 -1.75 3.90
N GLY A 336 -16.87 -1.62 3.70
CA GLY A 336 -17.70 -2.59 2.99
C GLY A 336 -17.96 -3.91 3.70
N LEU A 337 -17.70 -3.99 5.01
CA LEU A 337 -17.98 -5.21 5.80
C LEU A 337 -18.49 -4.87 7.18
#